data_fa489987fe376ac368124f535d889385
#
_entry.id   fa489987fe376ac368124f535d889385
#
_cell.length_a   1.000
_cell.length_b   1.000
_cell.length_c   1.000
_cell.angle_alpha   90.00
_cell.angle_beta   90.00
_cell.angle_gamma   90.00
#
_symmetry.space_group_name_H-M   'P 1'
#
loop_
_entity.id
_entity.type
_entity.pdbx_description
1 polymer ?
#
loop_
_entity_poly.entity_id
_entity_poly.type
_entity_poly.pdbx_seq_one_letter_code
_entity_poly.pdbx_strand_id
1 'polypeptide(L)'
;MLLDKKELAARLGKDINDVKIGLTASTFDLFHAGHNVMLMEAKQLCDYLIVGLLVDPTKDRPDTKNKPVQSVFERYIQISSCKYIDEIIPFETENDLVDMILTINPDIRIVGEEYKGTDHTGVGLCPIHYNKRRHSFSTSELRTRIQNQ
;
A
#
# COMPACT_ATOMS: atom_id res chain seq x y z
N MET A 1 -6.89 -7.88 -9.84
CA MET A 1 -7.20 -8.80 -8.74
C MET A 1 -7.24 -10.21 -9.27
N LEU A 2 -6.42 -11.07 -8.75
CA LEU A 2 -6.31 -12.47 -9.18
C LEU A 2 -7.55 -13.29 -8.79
N LEU A 3 -8.21 -12.88 -7.72
CA LEU A 3 -9.40 -13.54 -7.19
C LEU A 3 -10.59 -12.61 -7.31
N ASP A 4 -11.69 -13.05 -7.92
CA ASP A 4 -12.87 -12.21 -7.99
C ASP A 4 -13.60 -12.16 -6.62
N LYS A 5 -14.37 -11.10 -6.41
CA LYS A 5 -15.07 -10.86 -5.15
C LYS A 5 -16.06 -11.96 -4.80
N LYS A 6 -16.69 -12.59 -5.79
CA LYS A 6 -17.64 -13.69 -5.60
C LYS A 6 -16.92 -14.94 -5.08
N GLU A 7 -15.79 -15.29 -5.69
CA GLU A 7 -14.96 -16.42 -5.25
C GLU A 7 -14.40 -16.17 -3.85
N LEU A 8 -13.96 -14.95 -3.57
CA LEU A 8 -13.49 -14.56 -2.25
C LEU A 8 -14.59 -14.67 -1.19
N ALA A 9 -15.79 -14.20 -1.48
CA ALA A 9 -16.95 -14.31 -0.59
C ALA A 9 -17.25 -15.79 -0.26
N ALA A 10 -17.24 -16.66 -1.25
CA ALA A 10 -17.44 -18.10 -1.06
C ALA A 10 -16.38 -18.71 -0.13
N ARG A 11 -15.11 -18.33 -0.32
CA ARG A 11 -13.99 -18.81 0.55
C ARG A 11 -14.11 -18.34 1.99
N LEU A 12 -14.61 -17.12 2.19
CA LEU A 12 -14.78 -16.53 3.52
C LEU A 12 -16.09 -16.93 4.20
N GLY A 13 -17.00 -17.57 3.48
CA GLY A 13 -18.34 -17.89 4.00
C GLY A 13 -19.17 -16.65 4.26
N LYS A 14 -18.98 -15.59 3.49
CA LYS A 14 -19.66 -14.29 3.62
C LYS A 14 -20.55 -14.01 2.42
N ASP A 15 -21.55 -13.14 2.61
CA ASP A 15 -22.26 -12.52 1.48
C ASP A 15 -21.30 -11.62 0.73
N ILE A 16 -21.43 -11.56 -0.61
CA ILE A 16 -20.58 -10.75 -1.48
C ILE A 16 -20.60 -9.27 -1.08
N ASN A 17 -21.73 -8.77 -0.58
CA ASN A 17 -21.87 -7.38 -0.15
C ASN A 17 -21.16 -7.08 1.17
N ASP A 18 -20.86 -8.10 1.96
CA ASP A 18 -20.15 -7.98 3.24
C ASP A 18 -18.65 -8.13 3.11
N VAL A 19 -18.16 -8.52 1.93
CA VAL A 19 -16.72 -8.64 1.66
C VAL A 19 -16.12 -7.28 1.35
N LYS A 20 -15.10 -6.89 2.10
CA LYS A 20 -14.39 -5.62 1.93
C LYS A 20 -13.01 -5.83 1.34
N ILE A 21 -12.77 -5.17 0.21
CA ILE A 21 -11.48 -5.11 -0.45
C ILE A 21 -10.76 -3.83 -0.02
N GLY A 22 -9.56 -3.97 0.53
CA GLY A 22 -8.70 -2.86 0.89
C GLY A 22 -7.55 -2.69 -0.11
N LEU A 23 -7.13 -1.46 -0.30
CA LEU A 23 -5.98 -1.09 -1.14
C LEU A 23 -5.08 -0.12 -0.40
N THR A 24 -3.78 -0.38 -0.43
CA THR A 24 -2.75 0.60 -0.06
C THR A 24 -1.60 0.51 -1.06
N ALA A 25 -0.88 1.59 -1.24
CA ALA A 25 0.22 1.64 -2.20
C ALA A 25 1.42 2.39 -1.62
N SER A 26 2.62 1.85 -1.82
CA SER A 26 3.87 2.46 -1.39
C SER A 26 5.06 1.83 -2.10
N THR A 27 6.24 2.43 -1.91
CA THR A 27 7.51 1.90 -2.41
C THR A 27 8.00 0.70 -1.57
N PHE A 28 7.71 0.67 -0.28
CA PHE A 28 8.14 -0.38 0.66
C PHE A 28 9.67 -0.61 0.64
N ASP A 29 10.43 0.46 0.49
CA ASP A 29 11.89 0.39 0.54
C ASP A 29 12.37 0.17 1.98
N LEU A 30 13.37 -0.69 2.16
CA LEU A 30 13.88 -1.05 3.50
C LEU A 30 12.74 -1.44 4.44
N PHE A 31 11.95 -2.42 4.06
CA PHE A 31 10.75 -2.85 4.78
C PHE A 31 11.01 -2.96 6.29
N HIS A 32 10.22 -2.26 7.09
CA HIS A 32 10.49 -2.04 8.51
C HIS A 32 9.22 -2.12 9.37
N ALA A 33 9.40 -1.93 10.68
CA ALA A 33 8.31 -2.01 11.65
C ALA A 33 7.15 -1.05 11.34
N GLY A 34 7.44 0.15 10.85
CA GLY A 34 6.40 1.12 10.48
C GLY A 34 5.51 0.64 9.35
N HIS A 35 6.07 -0.01 8.33
CA HIS A 35 5.30 -0.65 7.27
C HIS A 35 4.39 -1.76 7.83
N ASN A 36 4.91 -2.60 8.73
CA ASN A 36 4.13 -3.67 9.34
C ASN A 36 2.97 -3.17 10.18
N VAL A 37 3.17 -2.10 10.96
CA VAL A 37 2.09 -1.49 11.76
C VAL A 37 0.98 -0.96 10.83
N MET A 38 1.33 -0.26 9.77
CA MET A 38 0.37 0.26 8.80
C MET A 38 -0.39 -0.88 8.11
N LEU A 39 0.30 -1.94 7.69
CA LEU A 39 -0.34 -3.08 7.04
C LEU A 39 -1.25 -3.87 7.98
N MET A 40 -0.87 -3.98 9.25
CA MET A 40 -1.73 -4.57 10.28
C MET A 40 -3.03 -3.78 10.44
N GLU A 41 -2.94 -2.46 10.55
CA GLU A 41 -4.11 -1.59 10.66
C GLU A 41 -4.99 -1.68 9.40
N ALA A 42 -4.37 -1.65 8.22
CA ALA A 42 -5.07 -1.80 6.94
C ALA A 42 -5.85 -3.12 6.86
N LYS A 43 -5.23 -4.22 7.28
CA LYS A 43 -5.87 -5.53 7.27
C LYS A 43 -7.07 -5.63 8.21
N GLN A 44 -7.07 -4.89 9.31
CA GLN A 44 -8.23 -4.83 10.22
C GLN A 44 -9.45 -4.15 9.59
N LEU A 45 -9.26 -3.36 8.54
CA LEU A 45 -10.32 -2.62 7.85
C LEU A 45 -10.93 -3.37 6.66
N CYS A 46 -10.37 -4.52 6.29
CA CYS A 46 -10.79 -5.25 5.10
C CYS A 46 -10.64 -6.77 5.27
N ASP A 47 -11.27 -7.51 4.39
CA ASP A 47 -11.14 -8.98 4.33
C ASP A 47 -9.99 -9.41 3.43
N TYR A 48 -9.71 -8.61 2.39
CA TYR A 48 -8.67 -8.88 1.40
C TYR A 48 -7.89 -7.60 1.13
N LEU A 49 -6.60 -7.62 1.45
CA LEU A 49 -5.73 -6.45 1.30
C LEU A 49 -4.85 -6.59 0.07
N ILE A 50 -5.06 -5.68 -0.87
CA ILE A 50 -4.22 -5.53 -2.06
C ILE A 50 -3.20 -4.43 -1.80
N VAL A 51 -1.95 -4.70 -2.13
CA VAL A 51 -0.85 -3.76 -2.00
C VAL A 51 -0.31 -3.40 -3.38
N GLY A 52 -0.33 -2.12 -3.71
CA GLY A 52 0.39 -1.57 -4.86
C GLY A 52 1.86 -1.37 -4.50
N LEU A 53 2.76 -1.98 -5.25
CA LEU A 53 4.20 -1.82 -5.09
C LEU A 53 4.73 -0.86 -6.14
N LEU A 54 5.10 0.35 -5.73
CA LEU A 54 5.69 1.35 -6.63
C LEU A 54 7.12 0.96 -7.00
N VAL A 55 7.34 0.78 -8.30
CA VAL A 55 8.63 0.30 -8.82
C VAL A 55 9.73 1.34 -8.57
N ASP A 56 9.51 2.59 -8.98
CA ASP A 56 10.45 3.68 -8.78
C ASP A 56 9.73 5.03 -8.66
N PRO A 57 9.67 5.63 -7.47
CA PRO A 57 8.96 6.90 -7.27
C PRO A 57 9.64 8.09 -7.97
N THR A 58 10.90 7.96 -8.41
CA THR A 58 11.63 9.04 -9.09
C THR A 58 11.19 9.23 -10.54
N LYS A 59 10.49 8.28 -11.13
CA LYS A 59 9.95 8.43 -12.49
C LYS A 59 8.98 9.61 -12.61
N ASP A 60 8.02 9.71 -11.69
CA ASP A 60 7.03 10.78 -11.69
C ASP A 60 7.42 11.96 -10.80
N ARG A 61 8.27 11.74 -9.81
CA ARG A 61 8.66 12.74 -8.80
C ARG A 61 10.17 12.76 -8.58
N PRO A 62 10.97 13.06 -9.64
CA PRO A 62 12.44 12.98 -9.55
C PRO A 62 13.04 13.99 -8.56
N ASP A 63 12.38 15.15 -8.37
CA ASP A 63 12.89 16.23 -7.51
C ASP A 63 12.54 16.09 -6.03
N THR A 64 11.53 15.28 -5.70
CA THR A 64 10.99 15.17 -4.34
C THR A 64 11.14 13.78 -3.73
N LYS A 65 11.48 12.78 -4.52
CA LYS A 65 11.62 11.38 -4.07
C LYS A 65 13.03 10.86 -4.28
N ASN A 66 13.46 10.01 -3.37
CA ASN A 66 14.72 9.28 -3.50
C ASN A 66 14.50 7.98 -4.27
N LYS A 67 15.49 7.60 -5.05
CA LYS A 67 15.53 6.28 -5.67
C LYS A 67 15.57 5.21 -4.57
N PRO A 68 14.80 4.10 -4.69
CA PRO A 68 14.85 3.03 -3.71
C PRO A 68 16.26 2.46 -3.55
N VAL A 69 16.63 2.12 -2.32
CA VAL A 69 17.88 1.42 -2.01
C VAL A 69 17.84 0.01 -2.53
N GLN A 70 16.70 -0.66 -2.33
CA GLN A 70 16.50 -2.03 -2.74
C GLN A 70 15.86 -2.11 -4.12
N SER A 71 16.22 -3.15 -4.88
CA SER A 71 15.56 -3.46 -6.14
C SER A 71 14.07 -3.75 -5.92
N VAL A 72 13.27 -3.64 -6.97
CA VAL A 72 11.85 -4.00 -6.89
C VAL A 72 11.68 -5.47 -6.52
N PHE A 73 12.58 -6.34 -6.98
CA PHE A 73 12.54 -7.77 -6.66
C PHE A 73 12.77 -8.04 -5.17
N GLU A 74 13.78 -7.40 -4.56
CA GLU A 74 14.02 -7.51 -3.12
C GLU A 74 12.80 -7.04 -2.31
N ARG A 75 12.25 -5.90 -2.69
CA ARG A 75 11.05 -5.33 -2.03
C ARG A 75 9.83 -6.24 -2.18
N TYR A 76 9.64 -6.80 -3.37
CA TYR A 76 8.57 -7.76 -3.62
C TYR A 76 8.70 -9.02 -2.74
N ILE A 77 9.89 -9.61 -2.65
CA ILE A 77 10.14 -10.78 -1.80
C ILE A 77 9.80 -10.45 -0.34
N GLN A 78 10.25 -9.31 0.16
CA GLN A 78 10.02 -8.92 1.55
C GLN A 78 8.54 -8.76 1.88
N ILE A 79 7.80 -8.03 1.05
CA ILE A 79 6.37 -7.82 1.32
C ILE A 79 5.52 -9.06 1.03
N SER A 80 5.98 -9.96 0.17
CA SER A 80 5.26 -11.21 -0.12
C SER A 80 5.21 -12.16 1.09
N SER A 81 6.12 -12.01 2.04
CA SER A 81 6.13 -12.78 3.28
C SER A 81 5.32 -12.15 4.42
N CYS A 82 4.78 -10.95 4.21
CA CYS A 82 3.95 -10.28 5.20
C CYS A 82 2.57 -10.93 5.30
N LYS A 83 2.23 -11.38 6.51
CA LYS A 83 0.96 -12.08 6.75
C LYS A 83 -0.30 -11.24 6.54
N TYR A 84 -0.16 -9.92 6.50
CA TYR A 84 -1.31 -9.00 6.34
C TYR A 84 -1.68 -8.75 4.87
N ILE A 85 -0.79 -9.09 3.94
CA ILE A 85 -0.96 -8.82 2.51
C ILE A 85 -1.52 -10.06 1.82
N ASP A 86 -2.60 -9.87 1.05
CA ASP A 86 -3.21 -10.96 0.28
C ASP A 86 -2.78 -10.93 -1.19
N GLU A 87 -2.50 -9.75 -1.76
CA GLU A 87 -2.10 -9.62 -3.16
C GLU A 87 -1.18 -8.42 -3.36
N ILE A 88 -0.20 -8.54 -4.24
CA ILE A 88 0.75 -7.48 -4.57
C ILE A 88 0.65 -7.19 -6.07
N ILE A 89 0.47 -5.91 -6.41
CA ILE A 89 0.41 -5.44 -7.80
C ILE A 89 1.49 -4.36 -7.99
N PRO A 90 2.57 -4.64 -8.72
CA PRO A 90 3.55 -3.63 -9.08
C PRO A 90 2.94 -2.57 -10.02
N PHE A 91 3.34 -1.32 -9.86
CA PHE A 91 2.95 -0.23 -10.75
C PHE A 91 4.11 0.78 -10.89
N GLU A 92 4.12 1.53 -11.98
CA GLU A 92 5.24 2.42 -12.31
C GLU A 92 4.93 3.90 -12.13
N THR A 93 3.70 4.32 -12.46
CA THR A 93 3.32 5.73 -12.51
C THR A 93 2.11 6.04 -11.64
N GLU A 94 1.92 7.34 -11.33
CA GLU A 94 0.72 7.79 -10.62
C GLU A 94 -0.54 7.51 -11.44
N ASN A 95 -0.47 7.57 -12.77
CA ASN A 95 -1.58 7.18 -13.64
C ASN A 95 -1.91 5.69 -13.53
N ASP A 96 -0.90 4.83 -13.40
CA ASP A 96 -1.12 3.40 -13.15
C ASP A 96 -1.87 3.18 -11.83
N LEU A 97 -1.56 3.98 -10.81
CA LEU A 97 -2.26 3.92 -9.53
C LEU A 97 -3.74 4.30 -9.68
N VAL A 98 -4.03 5.34 -10.44
CA VAL A 98 -5.43 5.73 -10.76
C VAL A 98 -6.15 4.59 -11.46
N ASP A 99 -5.54 4.00 -12.49
CA ASP A 99 -6.11 2.88 -13.23
C ASP A 99 -6.34 1.66 -12.32
N MET A 100 -5.41 1.39 -11.41
CA MET A 100 -5.54 0.33 -10.42
C MET A 100 -6.74 0.57 -9.50
N ILE A 101 -6.90 1.78 -8.98
CA ILE A 101 -8.04 2.15 -8.11
C ILE A 101 -9.35 1.97 -8.85
N LEU A 102 -9.44 2.46 -10.09
CA LEU A 102 -10.65 2.35 -10.90
C LEU A 102 -10.99 0.91 -11.26
N THR A 103 -10.00 0.09 -11.55
CA THR A 103 -10.18 -1.32 -11.93
C THR A 103 -10.58 -2.18 -10.73
N ILE A 104 -9.91 -2.02 -9.61
CA ILE A 104 -10.19 -2.79 -8.38
C ILE A 104 -11.47 -2.32 -7.73
N ASN A 105 -11.74 -1.03 -7.80
CA ASN A 105 -12.85 -0.39 -7.09
C ASN A 105 -12.90 -0.81 -5.61
N PRO A 106 -11.85 -0.51 -4.83
CA PRO A 106 -11.77 -1.00 -3.45
C PRO A 106 -12.85 -0.38 -2.57
N ASP A 107 -13.29 -1.15 -1.58
CA ASP A 107 -14.24 -0.68 -0.56
C ASP A 107 -13.59 0.35 0.37
N ILE A 108 -12.27 0.25 0.56
CA ILE A 108 -11.50 1.19 1.35
C ILE A 108 -10.05 1.27 0.84
N ARG A 109 -9.52 2.48 0.74
CA ARG A 109 -8.10 2.73 0.49
C ARG A 109 -7.46 3.29 1.74
N ILE A 110 -6.29 2.80 2.10
CA ILE A 110 -5.54 3.27 3.26
C ILE A 110 -4.40 4.16 2.79
N VAL A 111 -4.35 5.37 3.31
CA VAL A 111 -3.36 6.41 2.97
C VAL A 111 -2.82 7.00 4.26
N GLY A 112 -1.57 7.44 4.28
CA GLY A 112 -0.99 8.13 5.44
C GLY A 112 -1.72 9.44 5.76
N GLU A 113 -1.85 9.77 7.04
CA GLU A 113 -2.58 10.98 7.49
C GLU A 113 -1.97 12.28 6.99
N GLU A 114 -0.68 12.29 6.61
CA GLU A 114 0.00 13.44 6.03
C GLU A 114 -0.61 13.92 4.72
N TYR A 115 -1.33 13.04 4.02
CA TYR A 115 -2.01 13.37 2.77
C TYR A 115 -3.45 13.86 2.96
N LYS A 116 -3.98 13.82 4.18
CA LYS A 116 -5.34 14.26 4.47
C LYS A 116 -5.52 15.74 4.16
N GLY A 117 -6.55 16.07 3.39
CA GLY A 117 -6.82 17.45 2.97
C GLY A 117 -5.96 17.93 1.79
N THR A 118 -5.10 17.07 1.23
CA THR A 118 -4.29 17.39 0.04
C THR A 118 -4.92 16.81 -1.22
N ASP A 119 -4.52 17.32 -2.36
CA ASP A 119 -4.91 16.80 -3.69
C ASP A 119 -3.94 15.68 -4.09
N HIS A 120 -3.96 14.58 -3.32
CA HIS A 120 -3.11 13.43 -3.62
C HIS A 120 -3.71 12.53 -4.70
N THR A 121 -2.87 11.70 -5.32
CA THR A 121 -3.28 10.82 -6.41
C THR A 121 -4.44 9.91 -5.98
N GLY A 122 -5.50 9.93 -6.78
CA GLY A 122 -6.67 9.08 -6.58
C GLY A 122 -7.63 9.57 -5.49
N VAL A 123 -7.45 10.78 -4.96
CA VAL A 123 -8.41 11.36 -4.01
C VAL A 123 -9.81 11.45 -4.65
N GLY A 124 -10.84 11.05 -3.92
CA GLY A 124 -12.22 11.10 -4.39
C GLY A 124 -12.66 9.93 -5.26
N LEU A 125 -11.79 8.98 -5.61
CA LEU A 125 -12.14 7.83 -6.46
C LEU A 125 -12.74 6.65 -5.68
N CYS A 126 -12.47 6.57 -4.38
CA CYS A 126 -13.01 5.54 -3.49
C CYS A 126 -12.97 6.05 -2.05
N PRO A 127 -13.65 5.38 -1.10
CA PRO A 127 -13.52 5.71 0.32
C PRO A 127 -12.07 5.59 0.79
N ILE A 128 -11.61 6.56 1.59
CA ILE A 128 -10.24 6.60 2.10
C ILE A 128 -10.26 6.60 3.62
N HIS A 129 -9.43 5.75 4.21
CA HIS A 129 -9.04 5.82 5.61
C HIS A 129 -7.62 6.39 5.71
N TYR A 130 -7.48 7.50 6.43
CA TYR A 130 -6.18 8.10 6.71
C TYR A 130 -5.65 7.53 8.01
N ASN A 131 -4.61 6.68 7.92
CA ASN A 131 -4.05 6.04 9.09
C ASN A 131 -3.13 6.99 9.85
N LYS A 132 -3.29 7.02 11.17
CA LYS A 132 -2.45 7.84 12.06
C LYS A 132 -1.11 7.17 12.29
N ARG A 133 -0.04 7.94 12.14
CA ARG A 133 1.31 7.50 12.45
C ARG A 133 1.59 7.77 13.92
N ARG A 134 1.52 6.73 14.75
CA ARG A 134 1.72 6.81 16.21
C ARG A 134 3.13 6.43 16.66
N HIS A 135 4.07 6.33 15.72
CA HIS A 135 5.46 5.92 15.93
C HIS A 135 6.39 6.75 15.06
N SER A 136 7.70 6.68 15.33
CA SER A 136 8.74 7.36 14.57
C SER A 136 9.43 6.47 13.53
N PHE A 137 8.94 5.24 13.33
CA PHE A 137 9.55 4.30 12.39
C PHE A 137 9.42 4.80 10.96
N SER A 138 10.53 4.91 10.25
CA SER A 138 10.57 5.35 8.87
C SER A 138 11.82 4.88 8.15
N THR A 139 11.75 4.81 6.83
CA THR A 139 12.91 4.55 5.98
C THR A 139 13.97 5.62 6.14
N SER A 140 13.56 6.89 6.24
CA SER A 140 14.49 8.01 6.45
C SER A 140 15.24 7.90 7.77
N GLU A 141 14.57 7.50 8.83
CA GLU A 141 15.21 7.29 10.13
C GLU A 141 16.20 6.12 10.09
N LEU A 142 15.85 5.02 9.45
CA LEU A 142 16.76 3.90 9.25
C LEU A 142 18.03 4.31 8.48
N ARG A 143 17.89 5.11 7.43
CA ARG A 143 19.03 5.65 6.69
C ARG A 143 19.94 6.47 7.60
N THR A 144 19.35 7.33 8.44
CA THR A 144 20.08 8.15 9.40
C THR A 144 20.84 7.29 10.42
N ARG A 145 20.21 6.24 10.97
CA ARG A 145 20.89 5.31 11.91
C ARG A 145 22.08 4.61 11.25
N ILE A 146 21.94 4.19 10.01
CA ILE A 146 23.04 3.54 9.27
C ILE A 146 24.21 4.51 9.05
N GLN A 147 23.91 5.76 8.67
CA GLN A 147 24.92 6.77 8.42
C GLN A 147 25.69 7.18 9.68
N ASN A 148 25.09 7.06 10.85
CA ASN A 148 25.65 7.48 12.13
C ASN A 148 26.37 6.35 12.90
N GLN A 149 26.57 5.21 12.30
CA GLN A 149 27.30 4.09 12.90
C GLN A 149 28.81 4.17 12.70
#